data_fbd026b207ddbaf11ce2629463e7aa72
#
_entry.id   fbd026b207ddbaf11ce2629463e7aa72
#
_cell.length_a   1.000
_cell.length_b   1.000
_cell.length_c   1.000
_cell.angle_alpha   90.00
_cell.angle_beta   90.00
_cell.angle_gamma   90.00
#
_symmetry.space_group_name_H-M   'P 1'
#
loop_
_entity.id
_entity.type
_entity.pdbx_description
1 polymer ?
#
loop_
_entity_poly.entity_id
_entity_poly.type
_entity_poly.pdbx_seq_one_letter_code
_entity_poly.pdbx_strand_id
1 'polypeptide(L)'
;RQMCIRDSAYTTKKTSSTNEGVVKVTGEPSASDGAHKIQVKQVATSQSVTGAKVTDIEDFSKDSVLTDNGFELGEEITFKVGDKEHTLEVNGDTTVGDFLNAAKKAGISASLDTKQQRIYLSSKESGLANAFEIKESKNDVSMTSGLEKLGLSGSGVTKLDAKNAIFRVDGTEYETATNTNTINGLNITVSGTTADYNLGDAGKSVSVSATTDVDSVYNNFKGFIKEYNSLLKEMNELYYAGSSRGYSPLTADQKKDMSEKDVENWEKKIKDSLLRRDEKLGNVLNGMREAMQTSVKVGADSNGEGGTKYSLASFGVMTSSDYKEKGLLHIFGDSEDGVYSAKEDKLKKALTENPAETAEALQGIMKNLYDKMTDAMKGTSLSSAMTFYNDKEMVQLSTTYKKEYTTLEDKLNKMEDKYYKQFAAMEKTMSTMNSQSAKLQSMLGR
;
A
#
# COMPACT_ATOMS: atom_id res chain seq x y z
N ARG A 1 2.64 -4.69 1.73
CA ARG A 1 3.07 -6.05 1.30
C ARG A 1 2.04 -7.15 1.59
N GLN A 2 1.28 -7.10 2.67
CA GLN A 2 0.24 -8.11 2.98
C GLN A 2 -0.95 -8.14 1.98
N MET A 3 -1.30 -7.01 1.35
CA MET A 3 -2.37 -6.96 0.34
C MET A 3 -2.00 -7.65 -0.98
N CYS A 4 -0.74 -7.63 -1.39
CA CYS A 4 -0.31 -8.24 -2.66
C CYS A 4 -0.34 -9.78 -2.68
N ILE A 5 -0.39 -10.43 -1.51
CA ILE A 5 -0.41 -11.90 -1.39
C ILE A 5 -1.83 -12.44 -1.57
N ARG A 6 -2.87 -11.62 -1.33
CA ARG A 6 -4.24 -12.13 -1.19
C ARG A 6 -4.98 -12.40 -2.50
N ASP A 7 -4.89 -11.58 -3.55
CA ASP A 7 -5.76 -11.79 -4.72
C ASP A 7 -5.15 -11.42 -6.09
N SER A 8 -4.32 -10.39 -6.21
CA SER A 8 -3.93 -9.87 -7.54
C SER A 8 -2.58 -10.34 -8.08
N ALA A 9 -1.67 -10.80 -7.23
CA ALA A 9 -0.31 -11.13 -7.65
C ALA A 9 -0.22 -12.43 -8.48
N TYR A 10 -1.22 -13.31 -8.37
CA TYR A 10 -1.26 -14.61 -9.03
C TYR A 10 -2.29 -14.70 -10.16
N THR A 11 -3.03 -13.61 -10.39
CA THR A 11 -4.04 -13.51 -11.46
C THR A 11 -3.77 -12.32 -12.38
N THR A 12 -2.50 -11.88 -12.44
CA THR A 12 -2.07 -10.81 -13.36
C THR A 12 -2.35 -11.19 -14.81
N LYS A 13 -2.89 -10.23 -15.57
CA LYS A 13 -3.18 -10.39 -16.98
C LYS A 13 -2.15 -9.63 -17.82
N LYS A 14 -1.66 -10.31 -18.86
CA LYS A 14 -0.91 -9.70 -19.95
C LYS A 14 -1.87 -9.36 -21.05
N THR A 15 -1.92 -8.08 -21.43
CA THR A 15 -2.78 -7.62 -22.50
C THR A 15 -1.96 -7.15 -23.69
N SER A 16 -2.52 -7.27 -24.88
CA SER A 16 -1.94 -6.69 -26.08
C SER A 16 -3.02 -6.02 -26.93
N SER A 17 -2.63 -5.04 -27.71
CA SER A 17 -3.47 -4.35 -28.68
C SER A 17 -2.74 -4.25 -30.00
N THR A 18 -3.42 -4.50 -31.11
CA THR A 18 -2.85 -4.32 -32.45
C THR A 18 -2.68 -2.84 -32.83
N ASN A 19 -3.32 -1.94 -32.09
CA ASN A 19 -3.15 -0.49 -32.27
C ASN A 19 -3.39 0.24 -30.92
N GLU A 20 -2.35 0.36 -30.12
CA GLU A 20 -2.41 1.06 -28.82
C GLU A 20 -2.71 2.56 -28.93
N GLY A 21 -2.45 3.19 -30.08
CA GLY A 21 -2.80 4.59 -30.33
C GLY A 21 -4.31 4.81 -30.44
N VAL A 22 -5.08 3.78 -30.75
CA VAL A 22 -6.54 3.84 -30.85
C VAL A 22 -7.22 3.20 -29.63
N VAL A 23 -6.76 2.01 -29.23
CA VAL A 23 -7.31 1.27 -28.09
C VAL A 23 -6.17 0.74 -27.24
N LYS A 24 -6.14 1.11 -25.99
CA LYS A 24 -5.26 0.53 -24.96
C LYS A 24 -6.11 -0.30 -24.02
N VAL A 25 -5.59 -1.45 -23.61
CA VAL A 25 -6.30 -2.37 -22.71
C VAL A 25 -5.39 -2.78 -21.58
N THR A 26 -5.94 -2.82 -20.36
CA THR A 26 -5.34 -3.51 -19.21
C THR A 26 -6.36 -4.49 -18.64
N GLY A 27 -5.89 -5.66 -18.17
CA GLY A 27 -6.76 -6.69 -17.60
C GLY A 27 -6.81 -6.62 -16.08
N GLU A 28 -8.01 -6.65 -15.51
CA GLU A 28 -8.19 -6.94 -14.09
C GLU A 28 -7.99 -8.46 -13.85
N PRO A 29 -7.72 -8.87 -12.61
CA PRO A 29 -7.61 -10.28 -12.24
C PRO A 29 -8.80 -11.15 -12.71
N SER A 30 -9.98 -10.56 -12.75
CA SER A 30 -11.25 -11.19 -13.16
C SER A 30 -11.45 -11.28 -14.67
N ALA A 31 -10.58 -10.65 -15.49
CA ALA A 31 -10.72 -10.66 -16.94
C ALA A 31 -10.59 -12.09 -17.49
N SER A 32 -11.50 -12.45 -18.38
CA SER A 32 -11.44 -13.72 -19.09
C SER A 32 -10.29 -13.70 -20.10
N ASP A 33 -9.59 -14.82 -20.22
CA ASP A 33 -8.59 -15.00 -21.28
C ASP A 33 -9.28 -15.09 -22.64
N GLY A 34 -8.77 -14.36 -23.61
CA GLY A 34 -9.33 -14.37 -24.96
C GLY A 34 -8.86 -13.21 -25.82
N ALA A 35 -9.31 -13.25 -27.08
CA ALA A 35 -9.12 -12.18 -28.03
C ALA A 35 -10.46 -11.48 -28.27
N HIS A 36 -10.45 -10.15 -28.23
CA HIS A 36 -11.63 -9.31 -28.42
C HIS A 36 -11.41 -8.35 -29.59
N LYS A 37 -12.48 -8.01 -30.29
CA LYS A 37 -12.47 -7.04 -31.37
C LYS A 37 -13.12 -5.74 -30.90
N ILE A 38 -12.41 -4.64 -31.01
CA ILE A 38 -12.89 -3.31 -30.61
C ILE A 38 -12.96 -2.41 -31.84
N GLN A 39 -14.12 -1.79 -32.02
CA GLN A 39 -14.35 -0.75 -33.03
C GLN A 39 -14.74 0.52 -32.32
N VAL A 40 -14.17 1.66 -32.71
CA VAL A 40 -14.42 2.96 -32.07
C VAL A 40 -15.02 3.90 -33.10
N LYS A 41 -16.26 4.34 -32.86
CA LYS A 41 -16.96 5.34 -33.67
C LYS A 41 -16.57 6.74 -33.27
N GLN A 42 -16.51 7.01 -31.97
CA GLN A 42 -16.32 8.33 -31.40
C GLN A 42 -15.66 8.21 -30.04
N VAL A 43 -14.74 9.11 -29.74
CA VAL A 43 -14.17 9.29 -28.41
C VAL A 43 -14.98 10.32 -27.61
N ALA A 44 -15.01 10.17 -26.30
CA ALA A 44 -15.60 11.18 -25.43
C ALA A 44 -14.74 12.43 -25.42
N THR A 45 -15.40 13.59 -25.51
CA THR A 45 -14.76 14.90 -25.41
C THR A 45 -15.42 15.73 -24.32
N SER A 46 -14.61 16.57 -23.67
CA SER A 46 -15.10 17.62 -22.79
C SER A 46 -15.59 18.81 -23.62
N GLN A 47 -16.66 19.47 -23.17
CA GLN A 47 -17.02 20.75 -23.75
C GLN A 47 -15.94 21.78 -23.44
N SER A 48 -15.58 22.60 -24.42
CA SER A 48 -14.71 23.74 -24.19
C SER A 48 -15.19 24.95 -24.97
N VAL A 49 -14.99 26.13 -24.36
CA VAL A 49 -15.25 27.43 -24.99
C VAL A 49 -13.99 28.27 -24.87
N THR A 50 -13.41 28.59 -25.99
CA THR A 50 -12.36 29.62 -26.11
C THR A 50 -13.03 30.94 -26.50
N GLY A 51 -13.05 31.86 -25.58
CA GLY A 51 -13.66 33.18 -25.79
C GLY A 51 -13.01 33.94 -26.90
N ALA A 52 -13.78 34.83 -27.55
CA ALA A 52 -13.26 35.85 -28.45
C ALA A 52 -12.27 36.77 -27.70
N LYS A 53 -11.39 37.44 -28.43
CA LYS A 53 -10.51 38.45 -27.82
C LYS A 53 -11.37 39.66 -27.40
N VAL A 54 -11.31 40.01 -26.13
CA VAL A 54 -11.95 41.21 -25.60
C VAL A 54 -11.07 42.41 -25.96
N THR A 55 -11.58 43.32 -26.83
CA THR A 55 -10.84 44.45 -27.30
C THR A 55 -11.39 45.80 -26.80
N ASP A 56 -12.64 45.79 -26.34
CA ASP A 56 -13.38 46.99 -25.96
C ASP A 56 -13.17 47.38 -24.49
N ILE A 57 -12.36 46.60 -23.75
CA ILE A 57 -12.05 46.84 -22.35
C ILE A 57 -10.55 47.06 -22.23
N GLU A 58 -10.18 48.27 -21.81
CA GLU A 58 -8.79 48.60 -21.50
C GLU A 58 -8.36 47.87 -20.22
N ASP A 59 -7.18 47.25 -20.22
CA ASP A 59 -6.65 46.47 -19.07
C ASP A 59 -7.58 45.34 -18.54
N PHE A 60 -8.22 44.60 -19.48
CA PHE A 60 -9.09 43.47 -19.13
C PHE A 60 -8.42 42.48 -18.18
N SER A 61 -8.93 42.40 -16.98
CA SER A 61 -8.36 41.61 -15.87
C SER A 61 -9.43 40.92 -15.03
N LYS A 62 -9.02 40.21 -14.01
CA LYS A 62 -9.96 39.61 -13.05
C LYS A 62 -10.69 40.68 -12.21
N ASP A 63 -10.10 41.84 -12.06
CA ASP A 63 -10.64 42.93 -11.27
C ASP A 63 -11.61 43.83 -12.07
N SER A 64 -11.75 43.58 -13.38
CA SER A 64 -12.72 44.30 -14.24
C SER A 64 -14.14 44.04 -13.75
N VAL A 65 -14.89 45.11 -13.47
CA VAL A 65 -16.26 45.07 -12.92
C VAL A 65 -17.26 44.68 -14.01
N LEU A 66 -18.19 43.76 -13.70
CA LEU A 66 -19.14 43.23 -14.69
C LEU A 66 -20.15 44.28 -15.17
N THR A 67 -20.61 45.19 -14.31
CA THR A 67 -21.54 46.27 -14.70
C THR A 67 -20.93 47.24 -15.72
N ASP A 68 -19.64 47.47 -15.70
CA ASP A 68 -18.93 48.25 -16.69
C ASP A 68 -18.76 47.51 -18.03
N ASN A 69 -19.03 46.21 -18.03
CA ASN A 69 -18.82 45.27 -19.10
C ASN A 69 -20.11 44.64 -19.63
N GLY A 70 -21.22 45.37 -19.58
CA GLY A 70 -22.46 45.04 -20.25
C GLY A 70 -23.44 44.17 -19.46
N PHE A 71 -23.17 43.90 -18.18
CA PHE A 71 -24.15 43.30 -17.28
C PHE A 71 -24.93 44.37 -16.52
N GLU A 72 -26.17 44.08 -16.20
CA GLU A 72 -27.03 44.97 -15.43
C GLU A 72 -26.92 44.69 -13.92
N LEU A 73 -27.13 45.73 -13.12
CA LEU A 73 -27.20 45.59 -11.67
C LEU A 73 -28.41 44.72 -11.28
N GLY A 74 -28.21 43.65 -10.48
CA GLY A 74 -29.25 42.70 -10.13
C GLY A 74 -29.46 41.59 -11.15
N GLU A 75 -28.70 41.58 -12.26
CA GLU A 75 -28.77 40.52 -13.24
C GLU A 75 -28.21 39.21 -12.66
N GLU A 76 -28.84 38.09 -12.99
CA GLU A 76 -28.39 36.75 -12.54
C GLU A 76 -27.67 36.04 -13.70
N ILE A 77 -26.50 35.51 -13.40
CA ILE A 77 -25.74 34.64 -14.30
C ILE A 77 -25.82 33.22 -13.75
N THR A 78 -26.45 32.33 -14.49
CA THR A 78 -26.65 30.94 -14.11
C THR A 78 -25.67 30.03 -14.84
N PHE A 79 -24.89 29.26 -14.09
CA PHE A 79 -23.96 28.24 -14.58
C PHE A 79 -24.57 26.89 -14.30
N LYS A 80 -24.77 26.08 -15.33
CA LYS A 80 -25.34 24.73 -15.20
C LYS A 80 -24.42 23.67 -15.76
N VAL A 81 -24.19 22.58 -15.02
CA VAL A 81 -23.43 21.39 -15.46
C VAL A 81 -24.22 20.16 -15.04
N GLY A 82 -24.81 19.45 -16.00
CA GLY A 82 -25.75 18.36 -15.71
C GLY A 82 -26.91 18.85 -14.84
N ASP A 83 -27.07 18.25 -13.66
CA ASP A 83 -28.11 18.63 -12.69
C ASP A 83 -27.65 19.67 -11.66
N LYS A 84 -26.36 20.09 -11.71
CA LYS A 84 -25.81 21.10 -10.80
C LYS A 84 -25.98 22.48 -11.39
N GLU A 85 -26.45 23.40 -10.58
CA GLU A 85 -26.65 24.81 -10.96
C GLU A 85 -26.05 25.72 -9.89
N HIS A 86 -25.45 26.82 -10.33
CA HIS A 86 -24.93 27.87 -9.46
C HIS A 86 -25.22 29.22 -10.08
N THR A 87 -25.86 30.12 -9.34
CA THR A 87 -26.24 31.45 -9.78
C THR A 87 -25.33 32.48 -9.13
N LEU A 88 -24.88 33.43 -9.90
CA LEU A 88 -24.14 34.64 -9.51
C LEU A 88 -25.05 35.85 -9.76
N GLU A 89 -25.37 36.60 -8.71
CA GLU A 89 -26.06 37.88 -8.81
C GLU A 89 -25.00 38.98 -9.04
N VAL A 90 -25.24 39.83 -10.03
CA VAL A 90 -24.34 40.94 -10.41
C VAL A 90 -24.65 42.14 -9.53
N ASN A 91 -23.73 42.50 -8.66
CA ASN A 91 -23.74 43.70 -7.85
C ASN A 91 -22.77 44.75 -8.43
N GLY A 92 -22.77 45.97 -7.87
CA GLY A 92 -21.96 47.05 -8.37
C GLY A 92 -20.44 46.85 -8.31
N ASP A 93 -19.99 45.88 -7.53
CA ASP A 93 -18.58 45.51 -7.33
C ASP A 93 -18.25 44.11 -7.82
N THR A 94 -19.22 43.39 -8.43
CA THR A 94 -18.99 42.05 -8.97
C THR A 94 -18.02 42.08 -10.14
N THR A 95 -16.96 41.26 -10.05
CA THR A 95 -15.84 41.25 -10.97
C THR A 95 -15.84 40.06 -11.93
N VAL A 96 -14.99 40.10 -12.97
CA VAL A 96 -14.67 38.94 -13.81
C VAL A 96 -14.08 37.81 -12.99
N GLY A 97 -13.34 38.11 -11.92
CA GLY A 97 -12.84 37.14 -10.96
C GLY A 97 -13.97 36.37 -10.27
N ASP A 98 -15.06 37.07 -9.88
CA ASP A 98 -16.23 36.43 -9.26
C ASP A 98 -16.98 35.56 -10.24
N PHE A 99 -17.13 36.00 -11.50
CA PHE A 99 -17.66 35.17 -12.59
C PHE A 99 -16.88 33.86 -12.76
N LEU A 100 -15.53 33.94 -12.85
CA LEU A 100 -14.69 32.75 -12.97
C LEU A 100 -14.80 31.83 -11.74
N ASN A 101 -14.95 32.39 -10.53
CA ASN A 101 -15.13 31.64 -9.32
C ASN A 101 -16.50 30.97 -9.26
N ALA A 102 -17.56 31.66 -9.71
CA ALA A 102 -18.91 31.09 -9.81
C ALA A 102 -18.94 29.92 -10.80
N ALA A 103 -18.31 30.05 -11.96
CA ALA A 103 -18.15 28.99 -12.94
C ALA A 103 -17.44 27.75 -12.30
N LYS A 104 -16.36 27.99 -11.54
CA LYS A 104 -15.62 26.91 -10.83
C LYS A 104 -16.48 26.22 -9.78
N LYS A 105 -17.33 26.96 -9.05
CA LYS A 105 -18.26 26.38 -8.07
C LYS A 105 -19.32 25.51 -8.74
N ALA A 106 -19.78 25.89 -9.94
CA ALA A 106 -20.66 25.05 -10.74
C ALA A 106 -20.00 23.80 -11.32
N GLY A 107 -18.68 23.68 -11.26
CA GLY A 107 -17.93 22.54 -11.81
C GLY A 107 -17.29 22.81 -13.18
N ILE A 108 -17.30 24.04 -13.67
CA ILE A 108 -16.63 24.44 -14.90
C ILE A 108 -15.19 24.85 -14.58
N SER A 109 -14.21 24.38 -15.34
CA SER A 109 -12.86 24.93 -15.33
C SER A 109 -12.89 26.28 -16.05
N ALA A 110 -12.50 27.34 -15.36
CA ALA A 110 -12.55 28.72 -15.89
C ALA A 110 -11.24 29.43 -15.62
N SER A 111 -10.71 30.12 -16.65
CA SER A 111 -9.49 30.92 -16.55
C SER A 111 -9.54 32.11 -17.48
N LEU A 112 -8.81 33.17 -17.11
CA LEU A 112 -8.58 34.35 -17.93
C LEU A 112 -7.10 34.42 -18.29
N ASP A 113 -6.80 34.51 -19.56
CA ASP A 113 -5.48 34.92 -20.09
C ASP A 113 -5.48 36.43 -20.34
N THR A 114 -4.86 37.17 -19.45
CA THR A 114 -4.78 38.66 -19.54
C THR A 114 -3.90 39.13 -20.69
N LYS A 115 -2.92 38.34 -21.15
CA LYS A 115 -2.07 38.67 -22.29
C LYS A 115 -2.82 38.53 -23.60
N GLN A 116 -3.63 37.48 -23.73
CA GLN A 116 -4.45 37.23 -24.90
C GLN A 116 -5.84 37.86 -24.80
N GLN A 117 -6.20 38.39 -23.63
CA GLN A 117 -7.50 39.02 -23.34
C GLN A 117 -8.66 38.05 -23.69
N ARG A 118 -8.56 36.78 -23.24
CA ARG A 118 -9.55 35.73 -23.52
C ARG A 118 -9.90 34.93 -22.28
N ILE A 119 -11.17 34.58 -22.16
CA ILE A 119 -11.67 33.65 -21.17
C ILE A 119 -11.69 32.24 -21.79
N TYR A 120 -11.23 31.26 -21.02
CA TYR A 120 -11.27 29.85 -21.37
C TYR A 120 -12.15 29.12 -20.36
N LEU A 121 -13.13 28.39 -20.90
CA LEU A 121 -14.04 27.55 -20.08
C LEU A 121 -13.96 26.13 -20.61
N SER A 122 -13.99 25.14 -19.71
CA SER A 122 -14.13 23.73 -20.08
C SER A 122 -14.83 22.93 -19.02
N SER A 123 -15.57 21.91 -19.42
CA SER A 123 -16.06 20.91 -18.46
C SER A 123 -14.87 20.13 -17.88
N LYS A 124 -14.97 19.75 -16.60
CA LYS A 124 -13.89 19.01 -15.92
C LYS A 124 -13.76 17.59 -16.44
N GLU A 125 -14.86 17.01 -16.86
CA GLU A 125 -14.96 15.64 -17.36
C GLU A 125 -15.54 15.62 -18.76
N SER A 126 -15.29 14.55 -19.51
CA SER A 126 -15.88 14.32 -20.82
C SER A 126 -17.33 13.85 -20.73
N GLY A 127 -18.00 13.79 -21.88
CA GLY A 127 -19.34 13.23 -22.00
C GLY A 127 -20.45 14.28 -21.95
N LEU A 128 -21.57 13.95 -22.61
CA LEU A 128 -22.74 14.84 -22.76
C LEU A 128 -23.34 15.26 -21.40
N ALA A 129 -23.32 14.38 -20.41
CA ALA A 129 -23.85 14.67 -19.06
C ALA A 129 -23.03 15.75 -18.33
N ASN A 130 -21.80 16.01 -18.76
CA ASN A 130 -20.91 17.02 -18.19
C ASN A 130 -20.82 18.30 -19.04
N ALA A 131 -21.69 18.41 -20.05
CA ALA A 131 -21.83 19.65 -20.80
C ALA A 131 -22.30 20.78 -19.90
N PHE A 132 -21.80 21.98 -20.13
CA PHE A 132 -22.19 23.13 -19.36
C PHE A 132 -22.96 24.16 -20.22
N GLU A 133 -23.82 24.88 -19.55
CA GLU A 133 -24.56 26.01 -20.11
C GLU A 133 -24.37 27.22 -19.18
N ILE A 134 -24.24 28.42 -19.81
CA ILE A 134 -24.19 29.67 -19.07
C ILE A 134 -25.29 30.57 -19.65
N LYS A 135 -26.16 31.04 -18.78
CA LYS A 135 -27.28 31.91 -19.11
C LYS A 135 -27.19 33.20 -18.29
N GLU A 136 -27.56 34.30 -18.90
CA GLU A 136 -27.82 35.57 -18.22
C GLU A 136 -29.32 35.86 -18.23
N SER A 137 -29.86 36.34 -17.10
CA SER A 137 -31.24 36.80 -17.00
C SER A 137 -31.23 38.31 -17.32
N LYS A 138 -31.34 38.67 -18.59
CA LYS A 138 -31.32 40.04 -19.00
C LYS A 138 -32.69 40.70 -18.93
N ASN A 139 -32.78 41.84 -18.27
CA ASN A 139 -34.01 42.58 -18.14
C ASN A 139 -34.30 43.46 -19.35
N ASP A 140 -33.29 43.92 -20.07
CA ASP A 140 -33.40 44.74 -21.29
C ASP A 140 -32.79 44.06 -22.50
N VAL A 141 -33.62 43.55 -23.40
CA VAL A 141 -33.22 42.85 -24.65
C VAL A 141 -32.63 43.79 -25.72
N SER A 142 -32.66 45.11 -25.49
CA SER A 142 -32.09 46.11 -26.45
C SER A 142 -30.59 46.30 -26.25
N MET A 143 -30.02 45.87 -25.13
CA MET A 143 -28.57 46.00 -24.82
C MET A 143 -27.76 44.80 -25.29
N THR A 144 -26.49 45.02 -25.60
CA THR A 144 -25.56 43.91 -25.90
C THR A 144 -25.38 43.04 -24.69
N SER A 145 -25.42 41.72 -24.89
CA SER A 145 -25.24 40.71 -23.84
C SER A 145 -23.91 40.88 -23.12
N GLY A 146 -23.93 40.79 -21.78
CA GLY A 146 -22.69 40.79 -20.97
C GLY A 146 -21.76 39.65 -21.31
N LEU A 147 -22.31 38.46 -21.62
CA LEU A 147 -21.51 37.32 -22.11
C LEU A 147 -20.84 37.61 -23.46
N GLU A 148 -21.47 38.41 -24.34
CA GLU A 148 -20.87 38.85 -25.61
C GLU A 148 -19.71 39.83 -25.35
N LYS A 149 -19.87 40.77 -24.42
CA LYS A 149 -18.81 41.69 -23.99
C LYS A 149 -17.62 40.98 -23.38
N LEU A 150 -17.84 39.91 -22.63
CA LEU A 150 -16.79 39.03 -22.12
C LEU A 150 -16.19 38.10 -23.20
N GLY A 151 -16.68 38.20 -24.42
CA GLY A 151 -16.24 37.36 -25.54
C GLY A 151 -16.68 35.89 -25.41
N LEU A 152 -17.72 35.57 -24.62
CA LEU A 152 -18.18 34.18 -24.39
C LEU A 152 -19.37 33.80 -25.30
N SER A 153 -19.95 34.77 -26.00
CA SER A 153 -20.96 34.59 -27.05
C SER A 153 -20.64 35.43 -28.25
N GLY A 154 -21.35 35.25 -29.37
CA GLY A 154 -21.15 36.04 -30.61
C GLY A 154 -20.00 35.55 -31.51
N SER A 155 -19.50 36.45 -32.35
CA SER A 155 -18.48 36.11 -33.32
C SER A 155 -17.10 35.98 -32.70
N GLY A 156 -16.27 35.05 -33.23
CA GLY A 156 -14.89 34.84 -32.76
C GLY A 156 -14.76 33.86 -31.53
N VAL A 157 -15.87 33.35 -31.02
CA VAL A 157 -15.88 32.30 -30.03
C VAL A 157 -15.64 30.92 -30.68
N THR A 158 -14.74 30.14 -30.14
CA THR A 158 -14.55 28.76 -30.58
C THR A 158 -15.15 27.81 -29.51
N LYS A 159 -16.12 27.01 -29.95
CA LYS A 159 -16.79 26.03 -29.06
C LYS A 159 -16.52 24.60 -29.55
N LEU A 160 -16.10 23.74 -28.64
CA LEU A 160 -16.07 22.29 -28.83
C LEU A 160 -17.15 21.69 -27.94
N ASP A 161 -18.07 20.94 -28.54
CA ASP A 161 -19.16 20.30 -27.79
C ASP A 161 -18.68 19.02 -27.07
N ALA A 162 -19.25 18.79 -25.91
CA ALA A 162 -19.10 17.52 -25.22
C ALA A 162 -19.68 16.38 -26.04
N LYS A 163 -19.02 15.24 -26.01
CA LYS A 163 -19.48 14.02 -26.68
C LYS A 163 -19.22 12.81 -25.79
N ASN A 164 -20.10 11.79 -25.88
CA ASN A 164 -19.86 10.48 -25.32
C ASN A 164 -18.90 9.68 -26.18
N ALA A 165 -18.16 8.74 -25.60
CA ALA A 165 -17.49 7.70 -26.37
C ALA A 165 -18.54 6.70 -26.87
N ILE A 166 -18.42 6.28 -28.12
CA ILE A 166 -19.24 5.23 -28.73
C ILE A 166 -18.30 4.21 -29.36
N PHE A 167 -18.36 2.98 -28.87
CA PHE A 167 -17.50 1.90 -29.33
C PHE A 167 -18.20 0.55 -29.24
N ARG A 168 -17.71 -0.46 -29.95
CA ARG A 168 -18.19 -1.85 -29.88
C ARG A 168 -17.10 -2.76 -29.33
N VAL A 169 -17.50 -3.67 -28.49
CA VAL A 169 -16.68 -4.81 -28.06
C VAL A 169 -17.40 -6.08 -28.51
N ASP A 170 -16.76 -6.85 -29.35
CA ASP A 170 -17.31 -8.11 -29.93
C ASP A 170 -18.71 -7.93 -30.50
N GLY A 171 -18.93 -6.84 -31.24
CA GLY A 171 -20.21 -6.52 -31.88
C GLY A 171 -21.22 -5.79 -30.98
N THR A 172 -21.04 -5.78 -29.66
CA THR A 172 -21.94 -5.08 -28.73
C THR A 172 -21.53 -3.62 -28.58
N GLU A 173 -22.45 -2.70 -28.86
CA GLU A 173 -22.22 -1.25 -28.77
C GLU A 173 -22.35 -0.74 -27.34
N TYR A 174 -21.42 0.10 -26.94
CA TYR A 174 -21.38 0.80 -25.66
C TYR A 174 -21.30 2.31 -25.90
N GLU A 175 -22.10 3.06 -25.14
CA GLU A 175 -22.03 4.51 -25.09
C GLU A 175 -21.69 4.93 -23.65
N THR A 176 -20.62 5.71 -23.48
CA THR A 176 -20.08 6.07 -22.16
C THR A 176 -19.61 7.51 -22.11
N ALA A 177 -19.74 8.15 -20.96
CA ALA A 177 -19.29 9.52 -20.78
C ALA A 177 -17.75 9.65 -20.77
N THR A 178 -17.02 8.55 -20.54
CA THR A 178 -15.56 8.54 -20.41
C THR A 178 -14.90 7.68 -21.48
N ASN A 179 -13.64 7.95 -21.77
CA ASN A 179 -12.84 7.17 -22.71
C ASN A 179 -12.26 5.89 -22.08
N THR A 180 -12.31 5.75 -20.77
CA THR A 180 -11.81 4.58 -20.06
C THR A 180 -12.97 3.87 -19.36
N ASN A 181 -13.18 2.59 -19.68
CA ASN A 181 -14.31 1.81 -19.19
C ASN A 181 -13.90 0.37 -18.91
N THR A 182 -14.42 -0.21 -17.83
CA THR A 182 -14.20 -1.61 -17.51
C THR A 182 -15.36 -2.44 -18.06
N ILE A 183 -15.05 -3.37 -18.98
CA ILE A 183 -16.02 -4.29 -19.59
C ILE A 183 -15.47 -5.70 -19.44
N ASN A 184 -16.21 -6.58 -18.78
CA ASN A 184 -15.82 -7.97 -18.54
C ASN A 184 -14.41 -8.13 -17.94
N GLY A 185 -14.05 -7.26 -17.00
CA GLY A 185 -12.72 -7.22 -16.36
C GLY A 185 -11.60 -6.63 -17.25
N LEU A 186 -11.92 -6.20 -18.47
CA LEU A 186 -11.00 -5.46 -19.32
C LEU A 186 -11.19 -3.97 -19.13
N ASN A 187 -10.16 -3.28 -18.72
CA ASN A 187 -10.15 -1.84 -18.64
C ASN A 187 -9.70 -1.28 -19.99
N ILE A 188 -10.67 -0.85 -20.78
CA ILE A 188 -10.51 -0.40 -22.17
C ILE A 188 -10.43 1.11 -22.21
N THR A 189 -9.35 1.66 -22.77
CA THR A 189 -9.18 3.08 -23.01
C THR A 189 -9.19 3.34 -24.51
N VAL A 190 -10.16 4.10 -24.99
CA VAL A 190 -10.27 4.53 -26.40
C VAL A 190 -9.67 5.91 -26.56
N SER A 191 -8.72 6.06 -27.52
CA SER A 191 -7.99 7.30 -27.77
C SER A 191 -8.13 7.81 -29.21
N GLY A 192 -8.70 6.99 -30.08
CA GLY A 192 -8.91 7.31 -31.51
C GLY A 192 -10.10 6.56 -32.09
N THR A 193 -10.39 6.78 -33.34
CA THR A 193 -11.50 6.14 -34.08
C THR A 193 -10.99 5.06 -35.02
N THR A 194 -11.82 4.04 -35.27
CA THR A 194 -11.56 3.05 -36.34
C THR A 194 -12.29 3.42 -37.62
N ALA A 195 -11.70 3.05 -38.76
CA ALA A 195 -12.38 3.26 -40.04
C ALA A 195 -13.55 2.30 -40.22
N ASP A 196 -14.54 2.74 -41.01
CA ASP A 196 -15.64 1.89 -41.47
C ASP A 196 -16.53 1.30 -40.36
N TYR A 197 -16.64 2.01 -39.21
CA TYR A 197 -17.49 1.57 -38.08
C TYR A 197 -18.91 1.19 -38.49
N ASN A 198 -19.51 1.93 -39.43
CA ASN A 198 -20.89 1.70 -39.87
C ASN A 198 -21.06 0.40 -40.67
N LEU A 199 -19.98 -0.23 -41.10
CA LEU A 199 -20.00 -1.55 -41.78
C LEU A 199 -20.11 -2.73 -40.79
N GLY A 200 -20.25 -2.47 -39.50
CA GLY A 200 -20.33 -3.50 -38.47
C GLY A 200 -19.09 -4.40 -38.47
N ASP A 201 -19.26 -5.70 -38.47
CA ASP A 201 -18.15 -6.66 -38.42
C ASP A 201 -17.21 -6.61 -39.64
N ALA A 202 -17.67 -6.05 -40.77
CA ALA A 202 -16.84 -5.85 -41.96
C ALA A 202 -15.93 -4.60 -41.85
N GLY A 203 -16.18 -3.72 -40.86
CA GLY A 203 -15.35 -2.53 -40.61
C GLY A 203 -14.01 -2.90 -39.95
N LYS A 204 -13.09 -1.97 -40.00
CA LYS A 204 -11.79 -2.15 -39.34
C LYS A 204 -11.94 -2.16 -37.81
N SER A 205 -11.30 -3.13 -37.18
CA SER A 205 -11.28 -3.29 -35.72
C SER A 205 -9.85 -3.35 -35.20
N VAL A 206 -9.68 -2.97 -33.94
CA VAL A 206 -8.47 -3.22 -33.18
C VAL A 206 -8.67 -4.53 -32.43
N SER A 207 -7.79 -5.50 -32.68
CA SER A 207 -7.79 -6.75 -31.90
C SER A 207 -7.00 -6.53 -30.62
N VAL A 208 -7.62 -6.86 -29.51
CA VAL A 208 -6.98 -6.86 -28.19
C VAL A 208 -7.01 -8.28 -27.63
N SER A 209 -6.00 -8.66 -26.89
CA SER A 209 -6.00 -9.96 -26.20
C SER A 209 -5.66 -9.77 -24.73
N ALA A 210 -6.29 -10.59 -23.91
CA ALA A 210 -5.93 -10.75 -22.51
C ALA A 210 -5.57 -12.23 -22.29
N THR A 211 -4.46 -12.47 -21.63
CA THR A 211 -4.01 -13.81 -21.23
C THR A 211 -3.41 -13.74 -19.83
N THR A 212 -3.45 -14.83 -19.10
CA THR A 212 -2.78 -14.87 -17.81
C THR A 212 -1.27 -14.67 -18.01
N ASP A 213 -0.67 -13.75 -17.25
CA ASP A 213 0.77 -13.47 -17.30
C ASP A 213 1.54 -14.53 -16.51
N VAL A 214 1.79 -15.65 -17.15
CA VAL A 214 2.50 -16.81 -16.58
C VAL A 214 3.86 -16.42 -16.00
N ASP A 215 4.62 -15.58 -16.71
CA ASP A 215 5.97 -15.20 -16.28
C ASP A 215 5.92 -14.30 -15.02
N SER A 216 4.97 -13.37 -14.95
CA SER A 216 4.78 -12.54 -13.75
C SER A 216 4.31 -13.37 -12.56
N VAL A 217 3.37 -14.30 -12.76
CA VAL A 217 2.90 -15.20 -11.68
C VAL A 217 4.05 -16.09 -11.19
N TYR A 218 4.81 -16.68 -12.11
CA TYR A 218 5.99 -17.49 -11.78
C TYR A 218 7.02 -16.71 -10.97
N ASN A 219 7.39 -15.52 -11.43
CA ASN A 219 8.38 -14.68 -10.76
C ASN A 219 7.90 -14.18 -9.39
N ASN A 220 6.63 -13.84 -9.24
CA ASN A 220 6.05 -13.46 -7.96
C ASN A 220 6.11 -14.63 -6.96
N PHE A 221 5.77 -15.84 -7.42
CA PHE A 221 5.84 -17.04 -6.58
C PHE A 221 7.30 -17.39 -6.23
N LYS A 222 8.22 -17.33 -7.19
CA LYS A 222 9.66 -17.50 -6.95
C LYS A 222 10.18 -16.50 -5.92
N GLY A 223 9.79 -15.22 -6.05
CA GLY A 223 10.11 -14.19 -5.07
C GLY A 223 9.60 -14.54 -3.67
N PHE A 224 8.36 -15.02 -3.58
CA PHE A 224 7.79 -15.48 -2.31
C PHE A 224 8.59 -16.65 -1.70
N ILE A 225 8.94 -17.68 -2.48
CA ILE A 225 9.76 -18.81 -2.00
C ILE A 225 11.12 -18.34 -1.50
N LYS A 226 11.73 -17.38 -2.18
CA LYS A 226 13.01 -16.78 -1.76
C LYS A 226 12.90 -16.08 -0.40
N GLU A 227 11.87 -15.27 -0.20
CA GLU A 227 11.61 -14.60 1.09
C GLU A 227 11.28 -15.60 2.20
N TYR A 228 10.44 -16.61 1.90
CA TYR A 228 10.15 -17.71 2.82
C TYR A 228 11.42 -18.43 3.26
N ASN A 229 12.28 -18.80 2.32
CA ASN A 229 13.54 -19.48 2.59
C ASN A 229 14.49 -18.61 3.42
N SER A 230 14.58 -17.31 3.13
CA SER A 230 15.41 -16.37 3.89
C SER A 230 14.95 -16.29 5.35
N LEU A 231 13.66 -16.14 5.58
CA LEU A 231 13.07 -16.12 6.92
C LEU A 231 13.29 -17.45 7.64
N LEU A 232 13.02 -18.58 6.95
CA LEU A 232 13.20 -19.91 7.52
C LEU A 232 14.65 -20.17 7.92
N LYS A 233 15.61 -19.70 7.10
CA LYS A 233 17.05 -19.81 7.39
C LYS A 233 17.43 -19.02 8.63
N GLU A 234 17.02 -17.76 8.71
CA GLU A 234 17.27 -16.91 9.87
C GLU A 234 16.70 -17.52 11.16
N MET A 235 15.45 -17.97 11.13
CA MET A 235 14.82 -18.63 12.27
C MET A 235 15.50 -19.94 12.65
N ASN A 236 15.96 -20.73 11.67
CA ASN A 236 16.75 -21.94 11.92
C ASN A 236 18.11 -21.64 12.56
N GLU A 237 18.80 -20.57 12.12
CA GLU A 237 20.07 -20.14 12.72
C GLU A 237 19.88 -19.79 14.19
N LEU A 238 18.81 -19.07 14.56
CA LEU A 238 18.47 -18.75 15.93
C LEU A 238 18.10 -20.00 16.75
N TYR A 239 17.26 -20.87 16.20
CA TYR A 239 16.81 -22.08 16.89
C TYR A 239 17.92 -23.09 17.13
N TYR A 240 18.83 -23.26 16.16
CA TYR A 240 19.97 -24.18 16.27
C TYR A 240 21.27 -23.48 16.67
N ALA A 241 21.20 -22.27 17.22
CA ALA A 241 22.35 -21.52 17.68
C ALA A 241 23.22 -22.31 18.65
N GLY A 242 24.51 -21.96 18.72
CA GLY A 242 25.46 -22.57 19.65
C GLY A 242 25.05 -22.35 21.11
N SER A 243 25.47 -23.25 21.98
CA SER A 243 25.22 -23.09 23.43
C SER A 243 26.10 -21.99 24.03
N SER A 244 25.50 -21.18 24.92
CA SER A 244 26.21 -20.23 25.79
C SER A 244 26.52 -20.82 27.17
N ARG A 245 26.53 -22.15 27.32
CA ARG A 245 26.87 -22.78 28.59
C ARG A 245 28.24 -22.30 29.08
N GLY A 246 28.28 -21.79 30.33
CA GLY A 246 29.48 -21.16 30.91
C GLY A 246 29.61 -19.65 30.70
N TYR A 247 28.70 -19.04 29.94
CA TYR A 247 28.61 -17.59 29.75
C TYR A 247 27.44 -17.06 30.59
N SER A 248 27.75 -16.33 31.67
CA SER A 248 26.78 -15.61 32.48
C SER A 248 26.82 -14.12 32.17
N PRO A 249 25.74 -13.35 32.41
CA PRO A 249 25.82 -11.89 32.33
C PRO A 249 26.96 -11.33 33.18
N LEU A 250 27.78 -10.47 32.58
CA LEU A 250 28.95 -9.90 33.26
C LEU A 250 28.51 -8.81 34.26
N THR A 251 29.10 -8.84 35.47
CA THR A 251 28.95 -7.74 36.42
C THR A 251 29.73 -6.49 35.96
N ALA A 252 29.43 -5.35 36.57
CA ALA A 252 30.11 -4.10 36.25
C ALA A 252 31.64 -4.19 36.48
N ASP A 253 32.06 -4.91 37.51
CA ASP A 253 33.49 -5.09 37.80
C ASP A 253 34.18 -6.04 36.83
N GLN A 254 33.53 -7.15 36.47
CA GLN A 254 34.03 -8.05 35.43
C GLN A 254 34.19 -7.36 34.07
N LYS A 255 33.26 -6.42 33.73
CA LYS A 255 33.38 -5.64 32.49
C LYS A 255 34.59 -4.69 32.51
N LYS A 256 34.96 -4.16 33.70
CA LYS A 256 36.15 -3.29 33.82
C LYS A 256 37.47 -4.04 33.62
N ASP A 257 37.48 -5.32 33.99
CA ASP A 257 38.68 -6.18 33.90
C ASP A 257 38.87 -6.79 32.50
N MET A 258 37.92 -6.57 31.57
CA MET A 258 37.94 -7.13 30.21
C MET A 258 38.09 -6.01 29.17
N SER A 259 38.63 -6.35 27.98
CA SER A 259 38.59 -5.40 26.86
C SER A 259 37.16 -5.23 26.35
N GLU A 260 36.82 -4.05 25.78
CA GLU A 260 35.50 -3.78 25.19
C GLU A 260 35.10 -4.87 24.17
N LYS A 261 36.04 -5.32 23.36
CA LYS A 261 35.84 -6.37 22.36
C LYS A 261 35.52 -7.74 22.99
N ASP A 262 36.16 -8.06 24.11
CA ASP A 262 35.87 -9.32 24.83
C ASP A 262 34.51 -9.25 25.50
N VAL A 263 34.13 -8.13 26.08
CA VAL A 263 32.78 -7.88 26.64
C VAL A 263 31.72 -8.03 25.54
N GLU A 264 31.93 -7.40 24.38
CA GLU A 264 31.03 -7.49 23.23
C GLU A 264 30.87 -8.95 22.74
N ASN A 265 31.98 -9.65 22.56
CA ASN A 265 31.97 -11.06 22.15
C ASN A 265 31.26 -11.96 23.19
N TRP A 266 31.47 -11.69 24.48
CA TRP A 266 30.84 -12.42 25.57
C TRP A 266 29.31 -12.22 25.57
N GLU A 267 28.88 -10.95 25.52
CA GLU A 267 27.47 -10.60 25.45
C GLU A 267 26.80 -11.10 24.18
N LYS A 268 27.50 -11.02 23.05
CA LYS A 268 27.02 -11.58 21.77
C LYS A 268 26.79 -13.08 21.89
N LYS A 269 27.68 -13.83 22.52
CA LYS A 269 27.54 -15.27 22.73
C LYS A 269 26.28 -15.61 23.54
N ILE A 270 25.96 -14.81 24.54
CA ILE A 270 24.72 -14.96 25.33
C ILE A 270 23.50 -14.64 24.45
N LYS A 271 23.50 -13.48 23.76
CA LYS A 271 22.38 -13.05 22.91
C LYS A 271 22.07 -14.05 21.81
N ASP A 272 23.08 -14.54 21.10
CA ASP A 272 22.93 -15.48 20.00
C ASP A 272 22.29 -16.80 20.45
N SER A 273 22.43 -17.16 21.72
CA SER A 273 21.89 -18.40 22.28
C SER A 273 20.49 -18.26 22.91
N LEU A 274 19.93 -17.05 23.02
CA LEU A 274 18.67 -16.81 23.72
C LEU A 274 17.49 -17.60 23.15
N LEU A 275 17.43 -17.74 21.83
CA LEU A 275 16.37 -18.46 21.14
C LEU A 275 16.73 -19.91 20.81
N ARG A 276 17.88 -20.38 21.33
CA ARG A 276 18.32 -21.75 21.10
C ARG A 276 17.33 -22.76 21.70
N ARG A 277 16.71 -23.57 20.81
CA ARG A 277 15.66 -24.55 21.17
C ARG A 277 14.48 -23.94 21.91
N ASP A 278 14.21 -22.64 21.62
CA ASP A 278 13.01 -22.00 22.13
C ASP A 278 11.76 -22.72 21.60
N GLU A 279 10.84 -23.06 22.48
CA GLU A 279 9.65 -23.83 22.15
C GLU A 279 8.72 -23.08 21.20
N LYS A 280 8.54 -21.78 21.40
CA LYS A 280 7.68 -20.96 20.54
C LYS A 280 8.25 -20.80 19.16
N LEU A 281 9.56 -20.52 19.06
CA LEU A 281 10.26 -20.44 17.78
C LEU A 281 10.19 -21.80 17.05
N GLY A 282 10.35 -22.90 17.78
CA GLY A 282 10.20 -24.27 17.25
C GLY A 282 8.80 -24.54 16.70
N ASN A 283 7.76 -24.13 17.43
CA ASN A 283 6.37 -24.29 17.02
C ASN A 283 6.06 -23.46 15.75
N VAL A 284 6.55 -22.22 15.66
CA VAL A 284 6.40 -21.38 14.46
C VAL A 284 7.11 -22.02 13.26
N LEU A 285 8.35 -22.47 13.41
CA LEU A 285 9.13 -23.15 12.36
C LEU A 285 8.38 -24.39 11.83
N ASN A 286 7.85 -25.20 12.73
CA ASN A 286 7.10 -26.40 12.34
C ASN A 286 5.78 -26.05 11.69
N GLY A 287 5.04 -25.06 12.22
CA GLY A 287 3.81 -24.56 11.63
C GLY A 287 3.98 -24.00 10.21
N MET A 288 5.07 -23.27 9.97
CA MET A 288 5.42 -22.78 8.63
C MET A 288 5.67 -23.94 7.65
N ARG A 289 6.45 -24.94 8.05
CA ARG A 289 6.73 -26.12 7.21
C ARG A 289 5.48 -26.93 6.93
N GLU A 290 4.65 -27.15 7.94
CA GLU A 290 3.37 -27.88 7.81
C GLU A 290 2.43 -27.14 6.85
N ALA A 291 2.28 -25.83 7.00
CA ALA A 291 1.43 -25.02 6.13
C ALA A 291 1.82 -25.13 4.66
N MET A 292 3.14 -25.10 4.37
CA MET A 292 3.65 -25.21 3.00
C MET A 292 3.56 -26.63 2.42
N GLN A 293 3.41 -27.65 3.25
CA GLN A 293 3.22 -29.04 2.81
C GLN A 293 1.73 -29.44 2.69
N THR A 294 0.84 -28.60 3.25
CA THR A 294 -0.60 -28.88 3.25
C THR A 294 -1.16 -28.77 1.83
N SER A 295 -1.95 -29.77 1.40
CA SER A 295 -2.63 -29.72 0.12
C SER A 295 -3.92 -28.91 0.20
N VAL A 296 -4.27 -28.24 -0.92
CA VAL A 296 -5.53 -27.52 -1.11
C VAL A 296 -6.39 -28.20 -2.15
N LYS A 297 -7.70 -28.05 -2.07
CA LYS A 297 -8.64 -28.48 -3.10
C LYS A 297 -9.06 -27.30 -3.95
N VAL A 298 -8.98 -27.44 -5.26
CA VAL A 298 -9.39 -26.45 -6.26
C VAL A 298 -10.56 -26.99 -7.06
N GLY A 299 -11.53 -26.14 -7.38
CA GLY A 299 -12.71 -26.54 -8.12
C GLY A 299 -13.70 -27.42 -7.35
N ALA A 300 -13.63 -27.42 -6.02
CA ALA A 300 -14.65 -28.07 -5.18
C ALA A 300 -15.95 -27.26 -5.18
N ASP A 301 -17.09 -27.95 -5.05
CA ASP A 301 -18.40 -27.33 -4.90
C ASP A 301 -18.54 -26.63 -3.52
N SER A 302 -19.69 -25.97 -3.29
CA SER A 302 -19.99 -25.29 -2.02
C SER A 302 -20.00 -26.20 -0.79
N ASN A 303 -20.12 -27.52 -0.99
CA ASN A 303 -20.09 -28.54 0.07
C ASN A 303 -18.68 -29.11 0.28
N GLY A 304 -17.70 -28.66 -0.53
CA GLY A 304 -16.33 -29.17 -0.50
C GLY A 304 -16.15 -30.53 -1.17
N GLU A 305 -17.14 -30.96 -1.98
CA GLU A 305 -17.09 -32.21 -2.76
C GLU A 305 -16.48 -31.95 -4.15
N GLY A 306 -15.90 -32.98 -4.73
CA GLY A 306 -15.19 -32.85 -6.02
C GLY A 306 -13.86 -32.12 -5.90
N GLY A 307 -13.44 -31.50 -7.00
CA GLY A 307 -12.19 -30.75 -7.11
C GLY A 307 -10.93 -31.60 -7.09
N THR A 308 -9.83 -30.99 -7.49
CA THR A 308 -8.50 -31.61 -7.56
C THR A 308 -7.65 -31.15 -6.37
N LYS A 309 -6.91 -32.08 -5.76
CA LYS A 309 -5.97 -31.75 -4.68
C LYS A 309 -4.61 -31.37 -5.25
N TYR A 310 -4.14 -30.21 -4.85
CA TYR A 310 -2.80 -29.71 -5.17
C TYR A 310 -1.97 -29.49 -3.93
N SER A 311 -0.68 -29.76 -4.02
CA SER A 311 0.34 -29.42 -3.04
C SER A 311 1.50 -28.74 -3.77
N LEU A 312 2.44 -28.14 -3.05
CA LEU A 312 3.65 -27.61 -3.69
C LEU A 312 4.41 -28.68 -4.49
N ALA A 313 4.42 -29.92 -4.00
CA ALA A 313 5.06 -31.04 -4.69
C ALA A 313 4.41 -31.33 -6.06
N SER A 314 3.10 -31.07 -6.22
CA SER A 314 2.40 -31.20 -7.52
C SER A 314 3.00 -30.27 -8.58
N PHE A 315 3.51 -29.11 -8.15
CA PHE A 315 4.15 -28.11 -9.00
C PHE A 315 5.69 -28.21 -9.02
N GLY A 316 6.26 -29.30 -8.49
CA GLY A 316 7.72 -29.45 -8.45
C GLY A 316 8.43 -28.53 -7.45
N VAL A 317 7.69 -28.01 -6.46
CA VAL A 317 8.28 -27.22 -5.35
C VAL A 317 8.40 -28.11 -4.13
N MET A 318 9.62 -28.43 -3.77
CA MET A 318 9.91 -29.44 -2.74
C MET A 318 11.07 -29.03 -1.85
N THR A 319 11.16 -29.64 -0.68
CA THR A 319 12.34 -29.54 0.17
C THR A 319 13.48 -30.42 -0.38
N SER A 320 14.71 -29.97 -0.15
CA SER A 320 15.90 -30.79 -0.43
C SER A 320 15.92 -32.07 0.41
N SER A 321 16.55 -33.12 -0.10
CA SER A 321 16.92 -34.31 0.65
C SER A 321 18.10 -34.06 1.62
N ASP A 322 18.83 -32.95 1.48
CA ASP A 322 19.90 -32.57 2.42
C ASP A 322 19.27 -32.00 3.70
N TYR A 323 19.36 -32.77 4.77
CA TYR A 323 18.88 -32.36 6.09
C TYR A 323 19.54 -31.08 6.64
N LYS A 324 20.72 -30.69 6.10
CA LYS A 324 21.43 -29.47 6.49
C LYS A 324 20.69 -28.22 6.07
N GLU A 325 19.91 -28.29 5.02
CA GLU A 325 19.06 -27.18 4.55
C GLU A 325 17.84 -26.93 5.42
N LYS A 326 17.52 -27.85 6.33
CA LYS A 326 16.49 -27.70 7.37
C LYS A 326 15.13 -27.27 6.83
N GLY A 327 14.75 -27.77 5.65
CA GLY A 327 13.43 -27.61 5.07
C GLY A 327 13.28 -26.41 4.15
N LEU A 328 14.35 -25.87 3.58
CA LEU A 328 14.29 -24.90 2.51
C LEU A 328 13.57 -25.49 1.28
N LEU A 329 12.81 -24.68 0.58
CA LEU A 329 12.04 -25.05 -0.59
C LEU A 329 12.83 -24.73 -1.86
N HIS A 330 12.76 -25.63 -2.84
CA HIS A 330 13.38 -25.49 -4.15
C HIS A 330 12.32 -25.61 -5.23
N ILE A 331 12.42 -24.80 -6.27
CA ILE A 331 11.61 -24.89 -7.47
C ILE A 331 12.40 -25.70 -8.50
N PHE A 332 11.91 -26.89 -8.87
CA PHE A 332 12.56 -27.72 -9.88
C PHE A 332 12.48 -27.05 -11.25
N GLY A 333 13.61 -27.05 -11.97
CA GLY A 333 13.73 -26.39 -13.26
C GLY A 333 14.04 -24.89 -13.19
N ASP A 334 14.13 -24.30 -11.99
CA ASP A 334 14.56 -22.90 -11.85
C ASP A 334 16.05 -22.78 -12.24
N SER A 335 16.32 -21.95 -13.25
CA SER A 335 17.68 -21.72 -13.76
C SER A 335 18.63 -21.10 -12.73
N GLU A 336 18.10 -20.46 -11.69
CA GLU A 336 18.90 -19.86 -10.61
C GLU A 336 19.21 -20.86 -9.49
N ASP A 337 18.55 -22.03 -9.48
CA ASP A 337 18.84 -23.08 -8.52
C ASP A 337 19.89 -24.06 -9.11
N GLY A 338 21.14 -23.92 -8.63
CA GLY A 338 22.26 -24.70 -9.16
C GLY A 338 22.13 -26.22 -9.02
N VAL A 339 21.32 -26.70 -8.09
CA VAL A 339 21.12 -28.14 -7.82
C VAL A 339 19.94 -28.72 -8.60
N TYR A 340 18.85 -27.96 -8.72
CA TYR A 340 17.58 -28.44 -9.28
C TYR A 340 17.24 -27.88 -10.65
N SER A 341 18.10 -27.03 -11.24
CA SER A 341 17.90 -26.41 -12.56
C SER A 341 17.74 -27.41 -13.72
N ALA A 342 18.35 -28.60 -13.61
CA ALA A 342 18.24 -29.64 -14.63
C ALA A 342 16.93 -30.47 -14.54
N LYS A 343 16.08 -30.23 -13.55
CA LYS A 343 14.78 -30.89 -13.40
C LYS A 343 13.74 -30.24 -14.31
N GLU A 344 12.64 -30.96 -14.56
CA GLU A 344 11.47 -30.38 -15.25
C GLU A 344 10.83 -29.28 -14.41
N ASP A 345 10.61 -28.10 -15.01
CA ASP A 345 9.87 -27.01 -14.40
C ASP A 345 8.34 -27.27 -14.48
N LYS A 346 7.85 -28.04 -13.52
CA LYS A 346 6.43 -28.38 -13.43
C LYS A 346 5.56 -27.18 -13.09
N LEU A 347 6.10 -26.18 -12.37
CA LEU A 347 5.36 -24.98 -12.03
C LEU A 347 5.06 -24.16 -13.28
N LYS A 348 6.07 -23.90 -14.10
CA LYS A 348 5.89 -23.15 -15.36
C LYS A 348 4.96 -23.88 -16.30
N LYS A 349 5.08 -25.20 -16.38
CA LYS A 349 4.19 -26.06 -17.19
C LYS A 349 2.74 -25.95 -16.71
N ALA A 350 2.47 -26.13 -15.41
CA ALA A 350 1.13 -26.04 -14.85
C ALA A 350 0.50 -24.65 -15.04
N LEU A 351 1.28 -23.57 -14.86
CA LEU A 351 0.85 -22.20 -15.13
C LEU A 351 0.53 -21.94 -16.60
N THR A 352 1.18 -22.66 -17.52
CA THR A 352 0.92 -22.54 -18.97
C THR A 352 -0.31 -23.34 -19.40
N GLU A 353 -0.46 -24.57 -18.89
CA GLU A 353 -1.54 -25.47 -19.28
C GLU A 353 -2.87 -25.13 -18.58
N ASN A 354 -2.82 -24.80 -17.27
CA ASN A 354 -4.00 -24.52 -16.45
C ASN A 354 -3.74 -23.31 -15.51
N PRO A 355 -3.62 -22.09 -16.06
CA PRO A 355 -3.19 -20.92 -15.30
C PRO A 355 -4.13 -20.58 -14.14
N ALA A 356 -5.45 -20.61 -14.35
CA ALA A 356 -6.42 -20.24 -13.32
C ALA A 356 -6.41 -21.22 -12.14
N GLU A 357 -6.48 -22.52 -12.44
CA GLU A 357 -6.48 -23.57 -11.42
C GLU A 357 -5.16 -23.62 -10.62
N THR A 358 -4.03 -23.43 -11.34
CA THR A 358 -2.71 -23.35 -10.69
C THR A 358 -2.60 -22.13 -9.78
N ALA A 359 -3.05 -20.96 -10.25
CA ALA A 359 -3.05 -19.75 -9.44
C ALA A 359 -3.91 -19.89 -8.18
N GLU A 360 -5.11 -20.45 -8.29
CA GLU A 360 -6.00 -20.73 -7.15
C GLU A 360 -5.34 -21.70 -6.15
N ALA A 361 -4.68 -22.76 -6.64
CA ALA A 361 -3.95 -23.69 -5.79
C ALA A 361 -2.80 -23.00 -5.02
N LEU A 362 -2.00 -22.20 -5.71
CA LEU A 362 -0.91 -21.45 -5.08
C LEU A 362 -1.42 -20.45 -4.04
N GLN A 363 -2.49 -19.72 -4.34
CA GLN A 363 -3.15 -18.81 -3.39
C GLN A 363 -3.66 -19.54 -2.15
N GLY A 364 -4.29 -20.69 -2.34
CA GLY A 364 -4.77 -21.53 -1.23
C GLY A 364 -3.65 -21.99 -0.30
N ILE A 365 -2.51 -22.41 -0.85
CA ILE A 365 -1.34 -22.82 -0.06
C ILE A 365 -0.77 -21.64 0.72
N MET A 366 -0.65 -20.47 0.09
CA MET A 366 -0.16 -19.28 0.79
C MET A 366 -1.13 -18.76 1.85
N LYS A 367 -2.43 -18.92 1.60
CA LYS A 367 -3.45 -18.64 2.59
C LYS A 367 -3.30 -19.53 3.83
N ASN A 368 -3.00 -20.82 3.66
CA ASN A 368 -2.72 -21.72 4.76
C ASN A 368 -1.54 -21.23 5.61
N LEU A 369 -0.45 -20.78 4.97
CA LEU A 369 0.68 -20.19 5.69
C LEU A 369 0.27 -18.92 6.44
N TYR A 370 -0.45 -18.01 5.78
CA TYR A 370 -0.93 -16.77 6.39
C TYR A 370 -1.81 -17.05 7.61
N ASP A 371 -2.76 -17.98 7.50
CA ASP A 371 -3.68 -18.35 8.59
C ASP A 371 -2.90 -18.97 9.77
N LYS A 372 -1.97 -19.89 9.51
CA LYS A 372 -1.10 -20.48 10.54
C LYS A 372 -0.24 -19.44 11.25
N MET A 373 0.36 -18.50 10.48
CA MET A 373 1.17 -17.43 11.06
C MET A 373 0.31 -16.45 11.86
N THR A 374 -0.87 -16.11 11.39
CA THR A 374 -1.81 -15.23 12.08
C THR A 374 -2.29 -15.87 13.39
N ASP A 375 -2.60 -17.17 13.35
CA ASP A 375 -2.99 -17.90 14.55
C ASP A 375 -1.86 -17.98 15.58
N ALA A 376 -0.62 -18.19 15.14
CA ALA A 376 0.55 -18.18 16.00
C ALA A 376 0.83 -16.80 16.64
N MET A 377 0.40 -15.72 15.97
CA MET A 377 0.54 -14.33 16.44
C MET A 377 -0.70 -13.77 17.13
N LYS A 378 -1.71 -14.59 17.43
CA LYS A 378 -2.88 -14.12 18.19
C LYS A 378 -2.47 -13.62 19.56
N GLY A 379 -3.04 -12.50 19.98
CA GLY A 379 -2.89 -11.98 21.33
C GLY A 379 -3.45 -12.96 22.38
N THR A 380 -2.69 -13.15 23.46
CA THR A 380 -3.08 -13.95 24.61
C THR A 380 -3.03 -13.13 25.89
N SER A 381 -3.32 -13.76 27.04
CA SER A 381 -3.08 -13.11 28.36
C SER A 381 -1.61 -12.80 28.59
N LEU A 382 -0.69 -13.54 27.94
CA LEU A 382 0.75 -13.44 28.12
C LEU A 382 1.44 -12.66 26.99
N SER A 383 0.80 -12.54 25.82
CA SER A 383 1.38 -11.89 24.63
C SER A 383 0.42 -10.88 24.00
N SER A 384 0.98 -9.84 23.41
CA SER A 384 0.26 -8.90 22.54
C SER A 384 -0.05 -9.53 21.19
N ALA A 385 -1.05 -9.00 20.49
CA ALA A 385 -1.30 -9.42 19.10
C ALA A 385 -0.10 -9.08 18.22
N MET A 386 0.11 -9.89 17.18
CA MET A 386 1.21 -9.75 16.22
C MET A 386 2.61 -9.92 16.83
N THR A 387 2.72 -10.67 17.94
CA THR A 387 4.00 -11.06 18.54
C THR A 387 4.10 -12.59 18.67
N PHE A 388 5.31 -13.13 18.54
CA PHE A 388 5.60 -14.57 18.73
C PHE A 388 6.09 -14.91 20.14
N TYR A 389 6.32 -13.91 20.99
CA TYR A 389 6.85 -14.10 22.35
C TYR A 389 5.90 -13.50 23.39
N ASN A 390 6.07 -13.91 24.64
CA ASN A 390 5.23 -13.48 25.76
C ASN A 390 5.69 -12.11 26.29
N ASP A 391 5.51 -11.05 25.49
CA ASP A 391 5.94 -9.69 25.82
C ASP A 391 5.33 -9.16 27.13
N LYS A 392 4.06 -9.45 27.41
CA LYS A 392 3.40 -9.04 28.65
C LYS A 392 3.97 -9.78 29.87
N GLU A 393 4.22 -11.09 29.74
CA GLU A 393 4.87 -11.87 30.77
C GLU A 393 6.29 -11.36 31.06
N MET A 394 7.07 -11.06 30.02
CA MET A 394 8.41 -10.49 30.15
C MET A 394 8.40 -9.15 30.89
N VAL A 395 7.43 -8.27 30.59
CA VAL A 395 7.26 -6.99 31.29
C VAL A 395 6.91 -7.20 32.74
N GLN A 396 6.02 -8.16 33.07
CA GLN A 396 5.66 -8.49 34.45
C GLN A 396 6.86 -9.04 35.23
N LEU A 397 7.62 -9.97 34.65
CA LEU A 397 8.84 -10.50 35.27
C LEU A 397 9.90 -9.44 35.48
N SER A 398 10.14 -8.59 34.48
CA SER A 398 11.07 -7.45 34.60
C SER A 398 10.66 -6.50 35.74
N THR A 399 9.38 -6.22 35.87
CA THR A 399 8.86 -5.37 36.95
C THR A 399 9.04 -6.04 38.33
N THR A 400 8.81 -7.36 38.42
CA THR A 400 9.01 -8.12 39.65
C THR A 400 10.48 -8.12 40.07
N TYR A 401 11.39 -8.44 39.15
CA TYR A 401 12.82 -8.43 39.44
C TYR A 401 13.36 -7.04 39.82
N LYS A 402 12.85 -5.99 39.21
CA LYS A 402 13.19 -4.60 39.61
C LYS A 402 12.78 -4.30 41.05
N LYS A 403 11.57 -4.74 41.45
CA LYS A 403 11.09 -4.58 42.84
C LYS A 403 11.93 -5.40 43.83
N GLU A 404 12.28 -6.64 43.47
CA GLU A 404 13.16 -7.48 44.28
C GLU A 404 14.54 -6.87 44.43
N TYR A 405 15.12 -6.34 43.35
CA TYR A 405 16.40 -5.64 43.37
C TYR A 405 16.38 -4.45 44.31
N THR A 406 15.39 -3.56 44.18
CA THR A 406 15.24 -2.39 45.09
C THR A 406 15.08 -2.84 46.55
N THR A 407 14.32 -3.94 46.80
CA THR A 407 14.14 -4.49 48.14
C THR A 407 15.47 -5.02 48.73
N LEU A 408 16.31 -5.66 47.90
CA LEU A 408 17.62 -6.14 48.30
C LEU A 408 18.58 -5.00 48.58
N GLU A 409 18.56 -3.95 47.75
CA GLU A 409 19.36 -2.74 47.90
C GLU A 409 19.00 -2.02 49.23
N ASP A 410 17.71 -1.87 49.54
CA ASP A 410 17.25 -1.32 50.81
C ASP A 410 17.70 -2.15 52.01
N LYS A 411 17.70 -3.50 51.90
CA LYS A 411 18.20 -4.39 52.95
C LYS A 411 19.70 -4.23 53.11
N LEU A 412 20.46 -4.14 52.04
CA LEU A 412 21.90 -3.93 52.05
C LEU A 412 22.23 -2.58 52.76
N ASN A 413 21.60 -1.50 52.37
CA ASN A 413 21.77 -0.18 52.98
C ASN A 413 21.47 -0.20 54.48
N LYS A 414 20.39 -0.87 54.88
CA LYS A 414 20.06 -1.06 56.33
C LYS A 414 21.10 -1.89 57.07
N MET A 415 21.69 -2.89 56.43
CA MET A 415 22.77 -3.69 57.03
C MET A 415 24.04 -2.85 57.18
N GLU A 416 24.41 -2.07 56.15
CA GLU A 416 25.54 -1.15 56.20
C GLU A 416 25.37 -0.14 57.35
N ASP A 417 24.21 0.53 57.42
CA ASP A 417 23.89 1.46 58.52
C ASP A 417 24.00 0.78 59.90
N LYS A 418 23.54 -0.46 60.01
CA LYS A 418 23.66 -1.22 61.24
C LYS A 418 25.14 -1.46 61.61
N TYR A 419 25.95 -1.88 60.65
CA TYR A 419 27.39 -2.07 60.88
C TYR A 419 28.10 -0.79 61.22
N TYR A 420 27.83 0.33 60.53
CA TYR A 420 28.39 1.65 60.85
C TYR A 420 28.03 2.07 62.27
N LYS A 421 26.79 1.88 62.72
CA LYS A 421 26.37 2.14 64.08
C LYS A 421 27.09 1.28 65.10
N GLN A 422 27.31 -0.01 64.78
CA GLN A 422 28.06 -0.91 65.66
C GLN A 422 29.55 -0.52 65.75
N PHE A 423 30.18 -0.16 64.64
CA PHE A 423 31.56 0.32 64.63
C PHE A 423 31.69 1.64 65.39
N ALA A 424 30.79 2.60 65.19
CA ALA A 424 30.80 3.84 65.95
C ALA A 424 30.61 3.64 67.47
N ALA A 425 29.76 2.71 67.87
CA ALA A 425 29.57 2.33 69.28
C ALA A 425 30.85 1.68 69.88
N MET A 426 31.47 0.79 69.08
CA MET A 426 32.73 0.13 69.47
C MET A 426 33.85 1.14 69.62
N GLU A 427 34.00 2.05 68.68
CA GLU A 427 35.01 3.17 68.70
C GLU A 427 34.82 4.08 69.94
N LYS A 428 33.54 4.45 70.22
CA LYS A 428 33.22 5.23 71.44
C LYS A 428 33.58 4.46 72.71
N THR A 429 33.32 3.14 72.74
CA THR A 429 33.65 2.29 73.90
C THR A 429 35.17 2.20 74.05
N MET A 430 35.92 1.98 73.00
CA MET A 430 37.39 1.98 73.01
C MET A 430 37.96 3.29 73.47
N SER A 431 37.44 4.43 72.98
CA SER A 431 37.82 5.77 73.40
C SER A 431 37.60 5.98 74.94
N THR A 432 36.43 5.51 75.38
CA THR A 432 36.10 5.58 76.83
C THR A 432 37.06 4.71 77.68
N MET A 433 37.34 3.49 77.23
CA MET A 433 38.32 2.56 77.86
C MET A 433 39.73 3.19 77.88
N ASN A 434 40.17 3.74 76.73
CA ASN A 434 41.48 4.45 76.70
C ASN A 434 41.55 5.61 77.67
N SER A 435 40.47 6.43 77.76
CA SER A 435 40.38 7.54 78.75
C SER A 435 40.37 7.00 80.14
N GLN A 436 39.69 5.92 80.47
CA GLN A 436 39.73 5.27 81.77
C GLN A 436 41.11 4.69 82.12
N SER A 437 41.77 4.04 81.13
CA SER A 437 43.13 3.53 81.25
C SER A 437 44.13 4.65 81.54
N ALA A 438 44.04 5.79 80.79
CA ALA A 438 44.85 6.96 81.01
C ALA A 438 44.61 7.56 82.40
N LYS A 439 43.37 7.60 82.87
CA LYS A 439 42.98 8.06 84.18
C LYS A 439 43.55 7.16 85.30
N LEU A 440 43.46 5.83 85.09
CA LEU A 440 44.06 4.84 86.01
C LEU A 440 45.59 4.98 86.05
N GLN A 441 46.26 5.18 84.93
CA GLN A 441 47.70 5.42 84.84
C GLN A 441 48.07 6.71 85.55
N SER A 442 47.27 7.77 85.43
CA SER A 442 47.50 9.01 86.16
C SER A 442 47.24 8.88 87.66
N MET A 443 46.36 8.03 88.13
CA MET A 443 46.06 7.75 89.52
C MET A 443 47.07 6.77 90.18
N LEU A 444 47.73 5.94 89.43
CA LEU A 444 48.80 5.05 89.90
C LEU A 444 50.15 5.74 89.99
N GLY A 445 50.21 7.00 89.67
CA GLY A 445 51.30 7.85 90.04
C GLY A 445 52.61 7.47 89.41
N ARG A 446 52.63 7.42 88.16
CA ARG A 446 53.96 7.61 87.56
C ARG A 446 53.86 7.65 86.02
#